data_d67164b7982e6bb6a84b913611e07907
#
_entry.id   d67164b7982e6bb6a84b913611e07907
#
_cell.length_a   1.000
_cell.length_b   1.000
_cell.length_c   1.000
_cell.angle_alpha   90.00
_cell.angle_beta   90.00
_cell.angle_gamma   90.00
#
_symmetry.space_group_name_H-M   'P 1'
#
loop_
_entity.id
_entity.type
_entity.pdbx_description
1 polymer ?
#
loop_
_entity_poly.entity_id
_entity_poly.type
_entity_poly.pdbx_seq_one_letter_code
_entity_poly.pdbx_strand_id
1 'polypeptide(L)'
;YNQEILKNVFLTPRYLKGTVEADLKTKLFDRVYDAPFGIAPIGMTSLIWPGAELSLAKLASEVNIPYTLSTVACASIENVGKHLGNKGWFQLYPPKDKNIRDDLLKRAYDSGYEVLVITSDIPASSRRERLRKAGVSVPPKINLRTIFQAAISPMWSLGILKHGMPQFATMDKYQKSQGNEKSKKGYAGSQMNRYLDWNYLEEVRNIWKGPIVLKGLMDNRDALKAKDYVDAIYLSNHGGRQLDIAPSPLQVLPNIRKDLGDEFPIIIDSGFYSGQDVVKGLMLGADFVMIGRPFVIALAALGARGAAHAHYIIKDEIENIM
;
A
#
# COMPACT_ATOMS: atom_id res chain seq x y z
N TYR A 1 -6.18 -13.07 12.11
CA TYR A 1 -6.77 -14.03 11.15
C TYR A 1 -5.87 -14.23 9.91
N ASN A 2 -5.48 -13.18 9.14
CA ASN A 2 -4.63 -13.33 7.95
C ASN A 2 -3.29 -14.06 8.27
N GLN A 3 -2.65 -13.71 9.37
CA GLN A 3 -1.42 -14.39 9.80
C GLN A 3 -1.65 -15.84 10.24
N GLU A 4 -2.80 -16.16 10.81
CA GLU A 4 -3.13 -17.55 11.17
C GLU A 4 -3.25 -18.44 9.93
N ILE A 5 -3.79 -17.90 8.83
CA ILE A 5 -3.84 -18.65 7.57
C ILE A 5 -2.43 -18.90 7.00
N LEU A 6 -1.55 -17.89 7.05
CA LEU A 6 -0.16 -18.05 6.63
C LEU A 6 0.60 -19.13 7.44
N LYS A 7 0.30 -19.30 8.73
CA LYS A 7 0.90 -20.35 9.57
C LYS A 7 0.52 -21.78 9.13
N ASN A 8 -0.60 -21.92 8.42
CA ASN A 8 -1.08 -23.24 7.94
C ASN A 8 -0.53 -23.61 6.55
N VAL A 9 0.30 -22.78 5.95
CA VAL A 9 1.01 -23.06 4.69
C VAL A 9 2.41 -23.52 5.01
N PHE A 10 2.76 -24.74 4.56
CA PHE A 10 4.06 -25.38 4.77
C PHE A 10 4.78 -25.56 3.46
N LEU A 11 6.09 -25.40 3.48
CA LEU A 11 6.99 -25.66 2.37
C LEU A 11 7.70 -26.98 2.63
N THR A 12 7.64 -27.91 1.69
CA THR A 12 8.42 -29.16 1.79
C THR A 12 9.81 -28.90 1.20
N PRO A 13 10.87 -28.89 2.01
CA PRO A 13 12.21 -28.59 1.51
C PRO A 13 12.74 -29.76 0.64
N ARG A 14 13.50 -29.41 -0.40
CA ARG A 14 14.17 -30.36 -1.27
C ARG A 14 15.67 -30.14 -1.19
N TYR A 15 16.37 -31.07 -0.61
CA TYR A 15 17.83 -31.04 -0.43
C TYR A 15 18.56 -31.77 -1.56
N LEU A 16 19.88 -31.80 -1.51
CA LEU A 16 20.78 -32.48 -2.43
C LEU A 16 20.70 -31.96 -3.88
N LYS A 17 20.50 -30.63 -4.02
CA LYS A 17 20.41 -29.94 -5.31
C LYS A 17 21.72 -29.31 -5.78
N GLY A 18 22.81 -29.46 -5.01
CA GLY A 18 24.05 -28.73 -5.24
C GLY A 18 23.97 -27.28 -4.74
N THR A 19 24.87 -26.43 -5.24
CA THR A 19 24.84 -25.00 -4.94
C THR A 19 23.76 -24.34 -5.79
N VAL A 20 22.86 -23.63 -5.15
CA VAL A 20 21.80 -22.82 -5.81
C VAL A 20 22.04 -21.37 -5.45
N GLU A 21 22.11 -20.51 -6.45
CA GLU A 21 22.07 -19.06 -6.26
C GLU A 21 20.63 -18.59 -6.45
N ALA A 22 20.08 -17.92 -5.44
CA ALA A 22 18.72 -17.40 -5.52
C ALA A 22 18.69 -16.17 -6.43
N ASP A 23 17.86 -16.18 -7.48
CA ASP A 23 17.55 -15.00 -8.28
C ASP A 23 16.16 -14.49 -7.90
N LEU A 24 16.12 -13.34 -7.24
CA LEU A 24 14.89 -12.69 -6.80
C LEU A 24 14.31 -11.72 -7.83
N LYS A 25 14.98 -11.52 -8.97
CA LYS A 25 14.52 -10.61 -9.99
C LYS A 25 13.15 -11.03 -10.51
N THR A 26 12.22 -10.10 -10.46
CA THR A 26 10.82 -10.36 -10.82
C THR A 26 10.34 -9.31 -11.82
N LYS A 27 9.87 -9.78 -12.97
CA LYS A 27 9.23 -8.91 -13.95
C LYS A 27 7.76 -8.70 -13.58
N LEU A 28 7.35 -7.44 -13.52
CA LEU A 28 5.95 -7.06 -13.37
C LEU A 28 5.67 -5.88 -14.29
N PHE A 29 4.68 -6.02 -15.16
CA PHE A 29 4.48 -5.12 -16.29
C PHE A 29 5.76 -5.03 -17.17
N ASP A 30 6.20 -3.86 -17.56
CA ASP A 30 7.41 -3.64 -18.36
C ASP A 30 8.67 -3.39 -17.53
N ARG A 31 8.64 -3.75 -16.23
CA ARG A 31 9.78 -3.53 -15.31
C ARG A 31 10.27 -4.81 -14.67
N VAL A 32 11.58 -4.83 -14.42
CA VAL A 32 12.24 -5.84 -13.59
C VAL A 32 12.57 -5.19 -12.25
N TYR A 33 12.07 -5.77 -11.18
CA TYR A 33 12.37 -5.42 -9.79
C TYR A 33 13.40 -6.40 -9.22
N ASP A 34 14.18 -5.96 -8.23
CA ASP A 34 15.25 -6.77 -7.62
C ASP A 34 14.74 -7.74 -6.54
N ALA A 35 13.44 -7.72 -6.28
CA ALA A 35 12.79 -8.66 -5.37
C ALA A 35 11.29 -8.78 -5.70
N PRO A 36 10.64 -9.93 -5.41
CA PRO A 36 9.23 -10.19 -5.70
C PRO A 36 8.28 -9.52 -4.69
N PHE A 37 8.73 -8.47 -4.05
CA PHE A 37 7.90 -7.72 -3.10
C PHE A 37 8.13 -6.22 -3.18
N GLY A 38 7.13 -5.47 -2.70
CA GLY A 38 7.15 -4.02 -2.64
C GLY A 38 6.48 -3.46 -1.40
N ILE A 39 6.44 -2.15 -1.30
CA ILE A 39 5.87 -1.43 -0.17
C ILE A 39 4.41 -1.06 -0.48
N ALA A 40 3.49 -1.68 0.27
CA ALA A 40 2.04 -1.47 0.14
C ALA A 40 1.61 -0.02 0.43
N PRO A 41 0.47 0.44 -0.11
CA PRO A 41 -0.06 1.76 0.19
C PRO A 41 -0.53 1.84 1.65
N ILE A 42 0.08 2.73 2.42
CA ILE A 42 -0.28 2.99 3.81
C ILE A 42 -0.56 4.48 3.97
N GLY A 43 -1.77 4.80 4.39
CA GLY A 43 -2.12 6.17 4.73
C GLY A 43 -1.51 6.61 6.05
N MET A 44 -1.15 7.90 6.15
CA MET A 44 -0.75 8.56 7.39
C MET A 44 0.50 7.98 8.07
N THR A 45 1.45 7.46 7.30
CA THR A 45 2.67 6.86 7.86
C THR A 45 3.51 7.87 8.65
N SER A 46 3.47 9.15 8.28
CA SER A 46 4.14 10.23 9.03
C SER A 46 3.57 10.50 10.41
N LEU A 47 2.38 9.97 10.78
CA LEU A 47 1.93 9.96 12.18
C LEU A 47 2.79 9.06 13.05
N ILE A 48 3.31 7.99 12.48
CA ILE A 48 4.13 7.00 13.19
C ILE A 48 5.58 7.46 13.20
N TRP A 49 6.10 7.88 12.05
CA TRP A 49 7.43 8.45 11.92
C TRP A 49 7.40 9.64 10.96
N PRO A 50 7.67 10.88 11.43
CA PRO A 50 7.66 12.07 10.59
C PRO A 50 8.61 11.94 9.38
N GLY A 51 8.07 12.17 8.17
CA GLY A 51 8.81 11.98 6.92
C GLY A 51 8.91 10.52 6.45
N ALA A 52 8.09 9.63 6.98
CA ALA A 52 8.07 8.20 6.63
C ALA A 52 7.91 7.96 5.13
N GLU A 53 6.97 8.65 4.47
CA GLU A 53 6.71 8.49 3.03
C GLU A 53 7.97 8.79 2.20
N LEU A 54 8.72 9.83 2.56
CA LEU A 54 9.97 10.19 1.86
C LEU A 54 11.06 9.14 2.09
N SER A 55 11.17 8.62 3.33
CA SER A 55 12.15 7.58 3.66
C SER A 55 11.86 6.27 2.92
N LEU A 56 10.57 5.89 2.82
CA LEU A 56 10.15 4.69 2.10
C LEU A 56 10.35 4.84 0.58
N ALA A 57 10.05 6.00 0.02
CA ALA A 57 10.25 6.27 -1.40
C ALA A 57 11.73 6.22 -1.80
N LYS A 58 12.61 6.83 -0.99
CA LYS A 58 14.06 6.76 -1.18
C LYS A 58 14.56 5.33 -1.17
N LEU A 59 14.25 4.58 -0.12
CA LEU A 59 14.63 3.18 -0.03
C LEU A 59 14.17 2.40 -1.27
N ALA A 60 12.89 2.50 -1.61
CA ALA A 60 12.33 1.75 -2.73
C ALA A 60 13.04 2.02 -4.05
N SER A 61 13.43 3.28 -4.28
CA SER A 61 14.23 3.67 -5.45
C SER A 61 15.65 3.10 -5.41
N GLU A 62 16.30 3.11 -4.23
CA GLU A 62 17.67 2.61 -4.04
C GLU A 62 17.78 1.09 -4.22
N VAL A 63 16.79 0.33 -3.72
CA VAL A 63 16.80 -1.14 -3.77
C VAL A 63 15.92 -1.72 -4.87
N ASN A 64 15.47 -0.88 -5.80
CA ASN A 64 14.68 -1.24 -6.98
C ASN A 64 13.45 -2.13 -6.69
N ILE A 65 12.62 -1.71 -5.72
CA ILE A 65 11.31 -2.29 -5.45
C ILE A 65 10.20 -1.23 -5.61
N PRO A 66 8.94 -1.59 -5.87
CA PRO A 66 7.88 -0.61 -5.96
C PRO A 66 7.48 -0.04 -4.60
N TYR A 67 7.23 1.26 -4.55
CA TYR A 67 6.57 1.94 -3.44
C TYR A 67 5.24 2.51 -3.89
N THR A 68 4.18 2.19 -3.18
CA THR A 68 2.85 2.71 -3.48
C THR A 68 2.48 3.85 -2.53
N LEU A 69 2.40 5.07 -3.06
CA LEU A 69 1.92 6.23 -2.29
C LEU A 69 0.39 6.20 -2.16
N SER A 70 -0.11 6.35 -0.94
CA SER A 70 -1.56 6.42 -0.70
C SER A 70 -2.13 7.82 -0.97
N THR A 71 -3.36 7.92 -1.47
CA THR A 71 -4.13 9.18 -1.56
C THR A 71 -4.19 9.92 -0.21
N VAL A 72 -4.22 9.17 0.89
CA VAL A 72 -4.28 9.72 2.26
C VAL A 72 -2.91 9.71 2.94
N ALA A 73 -1.85 9.92 2.18
CA ALA A 73 -0.50 10.13 2.69
C ALA A 73 -0.34 11.52 3.32
N CYS A 74 0.65 11.65 4.20
CA CYS A 74 1.00 12.94 4.81
C CYS A 74 2.00 13.75 3.97
N ALA A 75 2.65 13.14 2.99
CA ALA A 75 3.47 13.82 1.99
C ALA A 75 2.69 13.98 0.68
N SER A 76 2.95 15.06 -0.07
CA SER A 76 2.29 15.29 -1.35
C SER A 76 2.82 14.38 -2.45
N ILE A 77 2.00 14.16 -3.47
CA ILE A 77 2.34 13.39 -4.69
C ILE A 77 3.67 13.87 -5.25
N GLU A 78 3.81 15.21 -5.41
CA GLU A 78 4.97 15.85 -6.02
C GLU A 78 6.25 15.68 -5.19
N ASN A 79 6.13 15.79 -3.86
CA ASN A 79 7.29 15.65 -2.99
C ASN A 79 7.83 14.23 -2.96
N VAL A 80 6.95 13.24 -2.96
CA VAL A 80 7.34 11.82 -2.97
C VAL A 80 7.85 11.43 -4.35
N GLY A 81 7.21 11.89 -5.43
CA GLY A 81 7.60 11.61 -6.82
C GLY A 81 9.06 11.93 -7.12
N LYS A 82 9.59 13.04 -6.55
CA LYS A 82 11.02 13.43 -6.68
C LYS A 82 12.02 12.35 -6.23
N HIS A 83 11.57 11.41 -5.40
CA HIS A 83 12.44 10.36 -4.83
C HIS A 83 12.21 8.97 -5.44
N LEU A 84 11.27 8.83 -6.39
CA LEU A 84 10.88 7.52 -6.94
C LEU A 84 11.57 7.15 -8.25
N GLY A 85 12.27 8.09 -8.90
CA GLY A 85 13.00 7.81 -10.13
C GLY A 85 12.15 7.17 -11.23
N ASN A 86 10.92 7.65 -11.42
CA ASN A 86 9.92 7.11 -12.36
C ASN A 86 9.54 5.63 -12.10
N LYS A 87 9.52 5.20 -10.84
CA LYS A 87 9.16 3.82 -10.44
C LYS A 87 8.01 3.79 -9.42
N GLY A 88 7.34 4.91 -9.22
CA GLY A 88 6.31 5.06 -8.22
C GLY A 88 4.98 4.44 -8.63
N TRP A 89 4.28 3.91 -7.66
CA TRP A 89 2.88 3.52 -7.78
C TRP A 89 2.03 4.50 -6.99
N PHE A 90 0.89 4.90 -7.54
CA PHE A 90 -0.06 5.79 -6.87
C PHE A 90 -1.33 5.04 -6.54
N GLN A 91 -1.70 4.97 -5.27
CA GLN A 91 -2.95 4.36 -4.84
C GLN A 91 -4.04 5.44 -4.75
N LEU A 92 -5.10 5.26 -5.54
CA LEU A 92 -6.27 6.09 -5.59
C LEU A 92 -7.40 5.49 -4.75
N TYR A 93 -7.86 6.24 -3.74
CA TYR A 93 -9.22 6.10 -3.26
C TYR A 93 -10.13 6.91 -4.19
N PRO A 94 -11.04 6.27 -4.93
CA PRO A 94 -11.86 6.97 -5.91
C PRO A 94 -12.60 8.16 -5.27
N PRO A 95 -12.34 9.42 -5.69
CA PRO A 95 -13.10 10.56 -5.21
C PRO A 95 -14.51 10.58 -5.83
N LYS A 96 -15.46 11.21 -5.15
CA LYS A 96 -16.81 11.48 -5.69
C LYS A 96 -16.80 12.48 -6.81
N ASP A 97 -15.96 13.50 -6.69
CA ASP A 97 -15.79 14.57 -7.67
C ASP A 97 -14.81 14.13 -8.76
N LYS A 98 -15.30 14.04 -9.99
CA LYS A 98 -14.50 13.65 -11.16
C LYS A 98 -13.35 14.63 -11.42
N ASN A 99 -13.53 15.92 -11.16
CA ASN A 99 -12.46 16.93 -11.34
C ASN A 99 -11.31 16.68 -10.36
N ILE A 100 -11.63 16.28 -9.11
CA ILE A 100 -10.61 15.91 -8.13
C ILE A 100 -9.88 14.63 -8.57
N ARG A 101 -10.60 13.63 -9.09
CA ARG A 101 -10.01 12.42 -9.66
C ARG A 101 -9.01 12.76 -10.77
N ASP A 102 -9.47 13.51 -11.74
CA ASP A 102 -8.69 13.82 -12.94
C ASP A 102 -7.45 14.66 -12.61
N ASP A 103 -7.56 15.62 -11.68
CA ASP A 103 -6.40 16.37 -11.18
C ASP A 103 -5.43 15.49 -10.39
N LEU A 104 -5.91 14.55 -9.56
CA LEU A 104 -5.05 13.59 -8.85
C LEU A 104 -4.28 12.70 -9.82
N LEU A 105 -4.95 12.17 -10.85
CA LEU A 105 -4.33 11.34 -11.88
C LEU A 105 -3.28 12.11 -12.66
N LYS A 106 -3.61 13.35 -13.08
CA LYS A 106 -2.67 14.21 -13.77
C LYS A 106 -1.44 14.52 -12.90
N ARG A 107 -1.63 14.91 -11.65
CA ARG A 107 -0.52 15.20 -10.71
C ARG A 107 0.36 13.99 -10.49
N ALA A 108 -0.22 12.80 -10.36
CA ALA A 108 0.54 11.56 -10.22
C ALA A 108 1.36 11.27 -11.49
N TYR A 109 0.76 11.37 -12.66
CA TYR A 109 1.45 11.19 -13.94
C TYR A 109 2.60 12.19 -14.12
N ASP A 110 2.34 13.48 -13.92
CA ASP A 110 3.33 14.55 -14.04
C ASP A 110 4.48 14.42 -13.02
N SER A 111 4.25 13.72 -11.91
CA SER A 111 5.24 13.45 -10.85
C SER A 111 5.99 12.12 -11.03
N GLY A 112 5.83 11.43 -12.18
CA GLY A 112 6.56 10.22 -12.52
C GLY A 112 6.04 8.94 -11.88
N TYR A 113 4.76 8.90 -11.48
CA TYR A 113 4.12 7.63 -11.10
C TYR A 113 3.68 6.88 -12.35
N GLU A 114 4.05 5.60 -12.44
CA GLU A 114 3.80 4.78 -13.61
C GLU A 114 2.59 3.88 -13.46
N VAL A 115 2.36 3.35 -12.26
CA VAL A 115 1.28 2.39 -11.99
C VAL A 115 0.21 3.04 -11.13
N LEU A 116 -1.04 2.90 -11.54
CA LEU A 116 -2.20 3.34 -10.76
C LEU A 116 -2.84 2.15 -10.05
N VAL A 117 -2.99 2.25 -8.73
CA VAL A 117 -3.68 1.26 -7.90
C VAL A 117 -5.03 1.81 -7.45
N ILE A 118 -6.13 1.32 -8.01
CA ILE A 118 -7.49 1.75 -7.63
C ILE A 118 -8.01 0.85 -6.52
N THR A 119 -8.41 1.43 -5.40
CA THR A 119 -8.90 0.68 -4.24
C THR A 119 -10.42 0.56 -4.25
N SER A 120 -10.93 -0.69 -4.28
CA SER A 120 -12.36 -1.02 -4.35
C SER A 120 -12.97 -1.47 -3.02
N ASP A 121 -12.17 -1.86 -2.05
CA ASP A 121 -12.59 -2.53 -0.81
C ASP A 121 -13.06 -1.59 0.32
N ILE A 122 -13.41 -0.33 0.00
CA ILE A 122 -13.94 0.65 0.97
C ILE A 122 -15.33 1.17 0.55
N PRO A 123 -16.34 0.30 0.40
CA PRO A 123 -17.69 0.74 0.08
C PRO A 123 -18.36 1.47 1.25
N ALA A 124 -17.89 1.25 2.48
CA ALA A 124 -18.39 1.90 3.69
C ALA A 124 -17.26 2.19 4.68
N SER A 125 -17.51 3.14 5.59
CA SER A 125 -16.56 3.43 6.68
C SER A 125 -16.56 2.28 7.70
N SER A 126 -15.42 1.66 7.94
CA SER A 126 -15.29 0.69 9.03
C SER A 126 -15.12 1.39 10.38
N ARG A 127 -15.64 0.79 11.46
CA ARG A 127 -15.57 1.40 12.80
C ARG A 127 -14.17 1.48 13.38
N ARG A 128 -13.28 0.54 13.04
CA ARG A 128 -11.88 0.48 13.52
C ARG A 128 -11.75 0.73 15.02
N GLU A 129 -12.46 -0.06 15.82
CA GLU A 129 -12.62 0.15 17.27
C GLU A 129 -11.30 0.36 18.03
N ARG A 130 -10.23 -0.36 17.65
CA ARG A 130 -8.91 -0.20 18.28
C ARG A 130 -8.35 1.22 18.10
N LEU A 131 -8.48 1.80 16.90
CA LEU A 131 -8.02 3.16 16.61
C LEU A 131 -8.88 4.20 17.34
N ARG A 132 -10.20 3.97 17.42
CA ARG A 132 -11.12 4.84 18.19
C ARG A 132 -10.79 4.84 19.67
N LYS A 133 -10.60 3.66 20.27
CA LYS A 133 -10.20 3.51 21.68
C LYS A 133 -8.83 4.14 21.95
N ALA A 134 -7.89 4.04 21.01
CA ALA A 134 -6.59 4.69 21.12
C ALA A 134 -6.63 6.22 20.92
N GLY A 135 -7.77 6.79 20.51
CA GLY A 135 -7.92 8.24 20.30
C GLY A 135 -7.16 8.78 19.08
N VAL A 136 -6.80 7.90 18.12
CA VAL A 136 -6.07 8.29 16.91
C VAL A 136 -6.93 9.21 16.05
N SER A 137 -6.42 10.38 15.71
CA SER A 137 -7.07 11.36 14.83
C SER A 137 -6.05 12.07 13.93
N VAL A 138 -6.51 12.60 12.79
CA VAL A 138 -5.72 13.44 11.90
C VAL A 138 -6.47 14.75 11.67
N PRO A 139 -5.87 15.90 11.97
CA PRO A 139 -4.63 16.06 12.72
C PRO A 139 -4.72 15.49 14.15
N PRO A 140 -3.59 15.18 14.79
CA PRO A 140 -3.59 14.70 16.17
C PRO A 140 -4.25 15.70 17.12
N LYS A 141 -5.04 15.19 18.07
CA LYS A 141 -5.60 16.03 19.13
C LYS A 141 -4.52 16.33 20.15
N ILE A 142 -4.25 17.60 20.40
CA ILE A 142 -3.32 18.03 21.45
C ILE A 142 -4.06 17.95 22.78
N ASN A 143 -3.64 17.02 23.63
CA ASN A 143 -4.09 16.85 25.00
C ASN A 143 -2.91 16.49 25.91
N LEU A 144 -3.09 16.46 27.23
CA LEU A 144 -2.02 16.16 28.18
C LEU A 144 -1.31 14.83 27.88
N ARG A 145 -2.06 13.80 27.48
CA ARG A 145 -1.49 12.50 27.08
C ARG A 145 -0.60 12.64 25.84
N THR A 146 -1.05 13.36 24.81
CA THR A 146 -0.27 13.58 23.59
C THR A 146 1.01 14.37 23.87
N ILE A 147 0.92 15.40 24.73
CA ILE A 147 2.08 16.18 25.15
C ILE A 147 3.09 15.31 25.91
N PHE A 148 2.62 14.50 26.85
CA PHE A 148 3.47 13.55 27.57
C PHE A 148 4.14 12.54 26.63
N GLN A 149 3.37 11.95 25.70
CA GLN A 149 3.90 11.02 24.71
C GLN A 149 4.96 11.68 23.81
N ALA A 150 4.73 12.92 23.38
CA ALA A 150 5.72 13.68 22.63
C ALA A 150 7.00 13.95 23.43
N ALA A 151 6.87 14.28 24.71
CA ALA A 151 8.02 14.54 25.60
C ALA A 151 8.91 13.30 25.80
N ILE A 152 8.31 12.11 25.90
CA ILE A 152 9.07 10.85 26.04
C ILE A 152 9.52 10.25 24.70
N SER A 153 9.20 10.91 23.57
CA SER A 153 9.56 10.48 22.21
C SER A 153 10.36 11.58 21.49
N PRO A 154 11.58 11.93 21.95
CA PRO A 154 12.30 13.11 21.47
C PRO A 154 12.62 13.05 19.97
N MET A 155 12.96 11.90 19.43
CA MET A 155 13.25 11.75 18.00
C MET A 155 12.02 11.97 17.12
N TRP A 156 10.85 11.52 17.58
CA TRP A 156 9.58 11.80 16.91
C TRP A 156 9.26 13.30 16.95
N SER A 157 9.44 13.93 18.11
CA SER A 157 9.17 15.36 18.32
C SER A 157 10.09 16.24 17.46
N LEU A 158 11.39 15.93 17.39
CA LEU A 158 12.33 16.58 16.48
C LEU A 158 11.93 16.38 15.00
N GLY A 159 11.45 15.19 14.66
CA GLY A 159 10.89 14.91 13.35
C GLY A 159 9.69 15.80 13.00
N ILE A 160 8.77 16.02 13.94
CA ILE A 160 7.64 16.96 13.78
C ILE A 160 8.12 18.40 13.56
N LEU A 161 9.12 18.85 14.30
CA LEU A 161 9.70 20.18 14.10
C LEU A 161 10.31 20.33 12.69
N LYS A 162 10.92 19.28 12.17
CA LYS A 162 11.55 19.26 10.83
C LYS A 162 10.56 19.14 9.69
N HIS A 163 9.56 18.25 9.80
CA HIS A 163 8.64 17.89 8.70
C HIS A 163 7.24 18.51 8.85
N GLY A 164 6.96 19.16 9.97
CA GLY A 164 5.64 19.72 10.28
C GLY A 164 4.65 18.69 10.83
N MET A 165 3.48 19.17 11.24
CA MET A 165 2.38 18.32 11.71
C MET A 165 1.80 17.49 10.57
N PRO A 166 1.61 16.17 10.76
CA PRO A 166 1.03 15.31 9.74
C PRO A 166 -0.38 15.76 9.33
N GLN A 167 -0.57 15.99 8.03
CA GLN A 167 -1.84 16.38 7.40
C GLN A 167 -2.00 15.55 6.12
N PHE A 168 -3.20 15.53 5.54
CA PHE A 168 -3.43 14.88 4.25
C PHE A 168 -2.94 15.76 3.08
N ALA A 169 -1.63 15.86 2.90
CA ALA A 169 -1.00 16.80 1.97
C ALA A 169 -1.50 16.66 0.52
N THR A 170 -1.80 15.45 0.07
CA THR A 170 -2.37 15.21 -1.26
C THR A 170 -3.73 15.85 -1.44
N MET A 171 -4.58 15.86 -0.39
CA MET A 171 -5.97 16.33 -0.43
C MET A 171 -6.15 17.79 0.02
N ASP A 172 -5.14 18.39 0.64
CA ASP A 172 -5.22 19.77 1.20
C ASP A 172 -5.61 20.83 0.17
N LYS A 173 -5.12 20.69 -1.07
CA LYS A 173 -5.44 21.61 -2.17
C LYS A 173 -6.95 21.74 -2.39
N TYR A 174 -7.67 20.63 -2.36
CA TYR A 174 -9.12 20.61 -2.64
C TYR A 174 -9.95 21.06 -1.45
N GLN A 175 -9.45 20.88 -0.24
CA GLN A 175 -10.11 21.34 0.97
C GLN A 175 -10.12 22.86 1.07
N LYS A 176 -9.00 23.50 0.75
CA LYS A 176 -8.87 24.97 0.79
C LYS A 176 -9.77 25.67 -0.23
N SER A 177 -10.01 25.07 -1.39
CA SER A 177 -10.84 25.64 -2.45
C SER A 177 -12.33 25.73 -2.10
N GLN A 178 -12.83 24.94 -1.14
CA GLN A 178 -14.25 24.92 -0.75
C GLN A 178 -14.61 25.84 0.42
N GLY A 179 -13.69 26.66 0.93
CA GLY A 179 -13.97 27.76 1.88
C GLY A 179 -14.49 27.36 3.27
N ASN A 180 -14.52 26.09 3.61
CA ASN A 180 -15.18 25.59 4.82
C ASN A 180 -14.17 25.12 5.88
N GLU A 181 -13.66 26.06 6.69
CA GLU A 181 -12.71 25.74 7.77
C GLU A 181 -13.25 24.80 8.85
N LYS A 182 -14.57 24.70 9.03
CA LYS A 182 -15.17 23.88 10.09
C LYS A 182 -15.19 22.38 9.81
N SER A 183 -14.91 21.92 8.57
CA SER A 183 -15.01 20.50 8.19
C SER A 183 -13.68 19.78 7.98
N LYS A 184 -12.57 20.33 8.47
CA LYS A 184 -11.21 19.74 8.28
C LYS A 184 -11.09 18.25 8.68
N LYS A 185 -11.92 17.80 9.62
CA LYS A 185 -11.80 16.45 10.24
C LYS A 185 -12.40 15.30 9.43
N GLY A 186 -13.08 15.56 8.35
CA GLY A 186 -13.77 14.50 7.61
C GLY A 186 -13.67 14.59 6.09
N TYR A 187 -13.00 15.63 5.56
CA TYR A 187 -13.02 15.93 4.14
C TYR A 187 -12.52 14.79 3.25
N ALA A 188 -11.32 14.27 3.52
CA ALA A 188 -10.78 13.15 2.75
C ALA A 188 -11.73 11.93 2.74
N GLY A 189 -12.29 11.59 3.91
CA GLY A 189 -13.27 10.50 4.02
C GLY A 189 -14.62 10.81 3.35
N SER A 190 -15.05 12.08 3.31
CA SER A 190 -16.29 12.49 2.65
C SER A 190 -16.19 12.46 1.13
N GLN A 191 -15.00 12.61 0.58
CA GLN A 191 -14.74 12.56 -0.84
C GLN A 191 -14.65 11.14 -1.42
N MET A 192 -14.49 10.10 -0.59
CA MET A 192 -14.42 8.74 -1.10
C MET A 192 -15.72 8.33 -1.79
N ASN A 193 -15.59 7.86 -3.03
CA ASN A 193 -16.70 7.27 -3.76
C ASN A 193 -16.93 5.85 -3.24
N ARG A 194 -18.07 5.65 -2.60
CA ARG A 194 -18.46 4.35 -2.05
C ARG A 194 -19.16 3.44 -3.07
N TYR A 195 -19.42 3.97 -4.26
CA TYR A 195 -20.17 3.31 -5.32
C TYR A 195 -19.29 3.15 -6.57
N LEU A 196 -18.06 2.63 -6.36
CA LEU A 196 -17.19 2.28 -7.48
C LEU A 196 -17.84 1.19 -8.34
N ASP A 197 -17.95 1.45 -9.63
CA ASP A 197 -18.46 0.53 -10.63
C ASP A 197 -17.47 0.32 -11.78
N TRP A 198 -17.82 -0.55 -12.71
CA TRP A 198 -16.95 -0.86 -13.85
C TRP A 198 -16.82 0.31 -14.83
N ASN A 199 -17.85 1.15 -14.99
CA ASN A 199 -17.80 2.34 -15.83
C ASN A 199 -16.76 3.34 -15.33
N TYR A 200 -16.58 3.44 -13.99
CA TYR A 200 -15.53 4.26 -13.40
C TYR A 200 -14.13 3.81 -13.86
N LEU A 201 -13.90 2.51 -13.99
CA LEU A 201 -12.61 1.98 -14.47
C LEU A 201 -12.37 2.34 -15.94
N GLU A 202 -13.40 2.28 -16.78
CA GLU A 202 -13.33 2.73 -18.19
C GLU A 202 -12.98 4.22 -18.29
N GLU A 203 -13.63 5.07 -17.49
CA GLU A 203 -13.33 6.49 -17.45
C GLU A 203 -11.87 6.74 -17.04
N VAL A 204 -11.38 6.03 -16.02
CA VAL A 204 -9.98 6.14 -15.57
C VAL A 204 -9.01 5.63 -16.64
N ARG A 205 -9.32 4.53 -17.32
CA ARG A 205 -8.51 3.99 -18.42
C ARG A 205 -8.34 5.00 -19.56
N ASN A 206 -9.33 5.82 -19.85
CA ASN A 206 -9.23 6.85 -20.86
C ASN A 206 -8.22 7.96 -20.50
N ILE A 207 -8.00 8.20 -19.20
CA ILE A 207 -7.11 9.24 -18.67
C ILE A 207 -5.72 8.68 -18.39
N TRP A 208 -5.63 7.55 -17.67
CA TRP A 208 -4.38 6.93 -17.25
C TRP A 208 -3.82 6.01 -18.34
N LYS A 209 -2.59 6.28 -18.80
CA LYS A 209 -1.97 5.53 -19.90
C LYS A 209 -1.04 4.39 -19.45
N GLY A 210 -0.65 4.39 -18.19
CA GLY A 210 0.16 3.32 -17.61
C GLY A 210 -0.68 2.13 -17.13
N PRO A 211 -0.04 1.13 -16.51
CA PRO A 211 -0.75 0.01 -15.90
C PRO A 211 -1.74 0.45 -14.82
N ILE A 212 -2.90 -0.19 -14.80
CA ILE A 212 -3.94 -0.04 -13.77
C ILE A 212 -4.07 -1.34 -13.01
N VAL A 213 -4.05 -1.27 -11.70
CA VAL A 213 -4.21 -2.38 -10.76
C VAL A 213 -5.48 -2.18 -9.95
N LEU A 214 -6.39 -3.14 -9.95
CA LEU A 214 -7.60 -3.10 -9.12
C LEU A 214 -7.38 -3.81 -7.80
N LYS A 215 -7.32 -3.04 -6.71
CA LYS A 215 -7.02 -3.53 -5.36
C LYS A 215 -8.29 -3.77 -4.55
N GLY A 216 -8.33 -4.90 -3.85
CA GLY A 216 -9.40 -5.24 -2.90
C GLY A 216 -10.36 -6.32 -3.40
N LEU A 217 -10.02 -7.00 -4.50
CA LEU A 217 -10.80 -8.12 -5.01
C LEU A 217 -10.57 -9.38 -4.17
N MET A 218 -11.66 -10.12 -3.95
CA MET A 218 -11.68 -11.36 -3.17
C MET A 218 -12.61 -12.44 -3.76
N ASP A 219 -13.36 -12.12 -4.82
CA ASP A 219 -14.31 -13.02 -5.49
C ASP A 219 -13.81 -13.35 -6.90
N ASN A 220 -13.91 -14.63 -7.30
CA ASN A 220 -13.45 -15.12 -8.59
C ASN A 220 -14.19 -14.45 -9.77
N ARG A 221 -15.48 -14.18 -9.63
CA ARG A 221 -16.30 -13.56 -10.70
C ARG A 221 -15.84 -12.12 -10.95
N ASP A 222 -15.56 -11.39 -9.89
CA ASP A 222 -15.03 -10.02 -10.00
C ASP A 222 -13.60 -10.03 -10.56
N ALA A 223 -12.78 -11.01 -10.16
CA ALA A 223 -11.42 -11.17 -10.68
C ALA A 223 -11.41 -11.49 -12.19
N LEU A 224 -12.28 -12.39 -12.65
CA LEU A 224 -12.43 -12.70 -14.07
C LEU A 224 -12.89 -11.48 -14.87
N LYS A 225 -13.89 -10.76 -14.37
CA LYS A 225 -14.40 -9.56 -15.02
C LYS A 225 -13.36 -8.43 -15.05
N ALA A 226 -12.50 -8.33 -14.04
CA ALA A 226 -11.49 -7.29 -13.97
C ALA A 226 -10.48 -7.34 -15.12
N LYS A 227 -10.25 -8.52 -15.75
CA LYS A 227 -9.34 -8.66 -16.89
C LYS A 227 -9.67 -7.74 -18.07
N ASP A 228 -10.93 -7.40 -18.24
CA ASP A 228 -11.37 -6.54 -19.34
C ASP A 228 -11.09 -5.05 -19.09
N TYR A 229 -10.74 -4.68 -17.85
CA TYR A 229 -10.64 -3.27 -17.41
C TYR A 229 -9.26 -2.87 -16.93
N VAL A 230 -8.47 -3.82 -16.38
CA VAL A 230 -7.21 -3.52 -15.69
C VAL A 230 -6.09 -4.48 -16.10
N ASP A 231 -4.85 -4.10 -15.83
CA ASP A 231 -3.66 -4.86 -16.22
C ASP A 231 -3.21 -5.87 -15.15
N ALA A 232 -3.72 -5.74 -13.94
CA ALA A 232 -3.49 -6.68 -12.84
C ALA A 232 -4.59 -6.57 -11.78
N ILE A 233 -4.79 -7.63 -11.02
CA ILE A 233 -5.57 -7.56 -9.77
C ILE A 233 -4.66 -7.59 -8.56
N TYR A 234 -5.16 -7.01 -7.47
CA TYR A 234 -4.46 -6.96 -6.20
C TYR A 234 -5.39 -7.49 -5.11
N LEU A 235 -5.19 -8.77 -4.76
CA LEU A 235 -5.96 -9.45 -3.73
C LEU A 235 -5.66 -8.86 -2.35
N SER A 236 -6.67 -8.36 -1.70
CA SER A 236 -6.54 -7.67 -0.42
C SER A 236 -7.84 -7.68 0.34
N ASN A 237 -7.79 -7.91 1.65
CA ASN A 237 -8.87 -7.59 2.59
C ASN A 237 -8.54 -6.37 3.45
N HIS A 238 -7.70 -5.46 2.90
CA HIS A 238 -7.25 -4.24 3.58
C HIS A 238 -6.54 -4.50 4.93
N GLY A 239 -5.85 -5.62 5.03
CA GLY A 239 -5.22 -6.06 6.28
C GLY A 239 -6.20 -6.48 7.38
N GLY A 240 -7.42 -6.89 7.02
CA GLY A 240 -8.49 -7.25 7.95
C GLY A 240 -9.16 -6.03 8.60
N ARG A 241 -9.06 -4.83 7.98
CA ARG A 241 -9.49 -3.55 8.59
C ARG A 241 -10.86 -3.06 8.12
N GLN A 242 -11.42 -3.66 7.08
CA GLN A 242 -12.69 -3.23 6.48
C GLN A 242 -13.84 -4.16 6.82
N LEU A 243 -13.77 -5.41 6.45
CA LEU A 243 -14.77 -6.45 6.74
C LEU A 243 -14.09 -7.58 7.52
N ASP A 244 -14.40 -7.69 8.80
CA ASP A 244 -13.71 -8.62 9.73
C ASP A 244 -14.00 -10.09 9.41
N ILE A 245 -15.16 -10.36 8.82
CA ILE A 245 -15.60 -11.71 8.42
C ILE A 245 -15.15 -12.11 7.00
N ALA A 246 -14.41 -11.25 6.29
CA ALA A 246 -13.90 -11.59 4.97
C ALA A 246 -12.79 -12.67 5.06
N PRO A 247 -12.68 -13.57 4.07
CA PRO A 247 -11.58 -14.51 4.00
C PRO A 247 -10.23 -13.81 3.93
N SER A 248 -9.15 -14.55 4.17
CA SER A 248 -7.80 -14.06 3.86
C SER A 248 -7.57 -14.06 2.34
N PRO A 249 -6.87 -13.06 1.78
CA PRO A 249 -6.46 -13.10 0.37
C PRO A 249 -5.73 -14.39 -0.01
N LEU A 250 -4.92 -14.93 0.90
CA LEU A 250 -4.21 -16.17 0.69
C LEU A 250 -5.13 -17.39 0.49
N GLN A 251 -6.33 -17.38 1.10
CA GLN A 251 -7.30 -18.48 0.95
C GLN A 251 -7.99 -18.47 -0.42
N VAL A 252 -8.21 -17.31 -1.01
CA VAL A 252 -8.88 -17.18 -2.30
C VAL A 252 -7.90 -17.24 -3.48
N LEU A 253 -6.62 -16.96 -3.24
CA LEU A 253 -5.58 -16.87 -4.26
C LEU A 253 -5.49 -18.12 -5.15
N PRO A 254 -5.43 -19.38 -4.66
CA PRO A 254 -5.27 -20.54 -5.53
C PRO A 254 -6.43 -20.71 -6.52
N ASN A 255 -7.65 -20.46 -6.07
CA ASN A 255 -8.83 -20.56 -6.95
C ASN A 255 -8.85 -19.44 -7.99
N ILE A 256 -8.53 -18.22 -7.59
CA ILE A 256 -8.46 -17.07 -8.50
C ILE A 256 -7.34 -17.27 -9.52
N ARG A 257 -6.16 -17.76 -9.12
CA ARG A 257 -5.07 -18.09 -10.05
C ARG A 257 -5.49 -19.15 -11.06
N LYS A 258 -6.14 -20.20 -10.59
CA LYS A 258 -6.65 -21.26 -11.48
C LYS A 258 -7.59 -20.71 -12.55
N ASP A 259 -8.47 -19.80 -12.19
CA ASP A 259 -9.48 -19.25 -13.10
C ASP A 259 -8.90 -18.19 -14.06
N LEU A 260 -7.94 -17.38 -13.58
CA LEU A 260 -7.29 -16.34 -14.40
C LEU A 260 -6.19 -16.89 -15.33
N GLY A 261 -5.63 -18.05 -15.02
CA GLY A 261 -4.45 -18.61 -15.71
C GLY A 261 -3.16 -17.94 -15.25
N ASP A 262 -2.03 -18.36 -15.83
CA ASP A 262 -0.69 -17.96 -15.34
C ASP A 262 -0.22 -16.59 -15.88
N GLU A 263 -0.81 -16.12 -16.97
CA GLU A 263 -0.37 -14.91 -17.67
C GLU A 263 -0.88 -13.60 -17.05
N PHE A 264 -2.01 -13.64 -16.35
CA PHE A 264 -2.60 -12.42 -15.79
C PHE A 264 -2.02 -12.12 -14.41
N PRO A 265 -1.38 -10.93 -14.18
CA PRO A 265 -0.67 -10.66 -12.95
C PRO A 265 -1.60 -10.58 -11.72
N ILE A 266 -1.24 -11.30 -10.66
CA ILE A 266 -1.90 -11.27 -9.36
C ILE A 266 -0.93 -10.76 -8.30
N ILE A 267 -1.28 -9.61 -7.73
CA ILE A 267 -0.58 -9.01 -6.60
C ILE A 267 -1.35 -9.36 -5.32
N ILE A 268 -0.66 -9.55 -4.20
CA ILE A 268 -1.30 -9.88 -2.93
C ILE A 268 -0.73 -9.06 -1.76
N ASP A 269 -1.58 -8.72 -0.79
CA ASP A 269 -1.16 -8.23 0.54
C ASP A 269 -1.97 -8.87 1.66
N SER A 270 -1.92 -8.28 2.82
CA SER A 270 -2.70 -8.65 4.01
C SER A 270 -2.14 -9.82 4.82
N GLY A 271 -1.28 -9.48 5.76
CA GLY A 271 -0.77 -10.43 6.74
C GLY A 271 0.68 -10.85 6.53
N PHE A 272 1.31 -10.45 5.46
CA PHE A 272 2.71 -10.73 5.15
C PHE A 272 3.65 -9.89 6.03
N TYR A 273 4.49 -10.56 6.83
CA TYR A 273 5.39 -9.93 7.78
C TYR A 273 6.86 -10.32 7.60
N SER A 274 7.14 -11.41 6.89
CA SER A 274 8.48 -11.98 6.73
C SER A 274 8.73 -12.40 5.28
N GLY A 275 9.98 -12.72 4.94
CA GLY A 275 10.34 -13.32 3.66
C GLY A 275 9.70 -14.69 3.45
N GLN A 276 9.55 -15.46 4.54
CA GLN A 276 8.83 -16.75 4.50
C GLN A 276 7.38 -16.57 4.04
N ASP A 277 6.70 -15.54 4.54
CA ASP A 277 5.32 -15.23 4.11
C ASP A 277 5.28 -14.88 2.62
N VAL A 278 6.26 -14.09 2.13
CA VAL A 278 6.37 -13.76 0.71
C VAL A 278 6.46 -15.02 -0.15
N VAL A 279 7.38 -15.94 0.19
CA VAL A 279 7.55 -17.21 -0.54
C VAL A 279 6.25 -18.02 -0.57
N LYS A 280 5.50 -18.08 0.55
CA LYS A 280 4.21 -18.76 0.61
C LYS A 280 3.18 -18.15 -0.35
N GLY A 281 3.12 -16.81 -0.44
CA GLY A 281 2.25 -16.12 -1.39
C GLY A 281 2.58 -16.44 -2.84
N LEU A 282 3.86 -16.38 -3.19
CA LEU A 282 4.35 -16.69 -4.54
C LEU A 282 4.05 -18.15 -4.92
N MET A 283 4.32 -19.11 -4.03
CA MET A 283 4.06 -20.53 -4.27
C MET A 283 2.59 -20.86 -4.46
N LEU A 284 1.69 -20.08 -3.88
CA LEU A 284 0.24 -20.26 -4.03
C LEU A 284 -0.33 -19.54 -5.26
N GLY A 285 0.52 -18.87 -6.04
CA GLY A 285 0.16 -18.30 -7.33
C GLY A 285 0.09 -16.77 -7.39
N ALA A 286 0.65 -16.05 -6.42
CA ALA A 286 0.88 -14.61 -6.60
C ALA A 286 2.14 -14.37 -7.44
N ASP A 287 2.13 -13.32 -8.26
CA ASP A 287 3.32 -12.87 -9.00
C ASP A 287 4.12 -11.88 -8.15
N PHE A 288 3.47 -11.18 -7.23
CA PHE A 288 4.09 -10.13 -6.45
C PHE A 288 3.40 -9.95 -5.09
N VAL A 289 4.18 -9.63 -4.05
CA VAL A 289 3.68 -9.44 -2.69
C VAL A 289 3.91 -8.02 -2.21
N MET A 290 2.88 -7.37 -1.68
CA MET A 290 3.02 -6.01 -1.12
C MET A 290 2.98 -6.05 0.40
N ILE A 291 3.98 -5.44 1.03
CA ILE A 291 4.21 -5.48 2.48
C ILE A 291 3.98 -4.09 3.07
N GLY A 292 3.19 -4.01 4.11
CA GLY A 292 2.85 -2.74 4.75
C GLY A 292 3.46 -2.59 6.15
N ARG A 293 2.81 -3.19 7.14
CA ARG A 293 3.11 -2.99 8.57
C ARG A 293 4.57 -3.23 8.97
N PRO A 294 5.29 -4.22 8.46
CA PRO A 294 6.71 -4.42 8.79
C PRO A 294 7.57 -3.18 8.55
N PHE A 295 7.41 -2.51 7.41
CA PHE A 295 8.14 -1.28 7.11
C PHE A 295 7.81 -0.14 8.08
N VAL A 296 6.52 0.00 8.45
CA VAL A 296 6.08 1.03 9.39
C VAL A 296 6.56 0.75 10.82
N ILE A 297 6.52 -0.50 11.25
CA ILE A 297 7.03 -0.94 12.56
C ILE A 297 8.54 -0.69 12.65
N ALA A 298 9.27 -1.03 11.61
CA ALA A 298 10.72 -0.83 11.53
C ALA A 298 11.09 0.68 11.56
N LEU A 299 10.33 1.52 10.86
CA LEU A 299 10.47 2.98 10.95
C LEU A 299 10.21 3.48 12.38
N ALA A 300 9.17 2.98 13.05
CA ALA A 300 8.88 3.35 14.43
C ALA A 300 10.01 2.95 15.39
N ALA A 301 10.64 1.80 15.17
CA ALA A 301 11.69 1.27 16.02
C ALA A 301 13.06 1.92 15.77
N LEU A 302 13.44 2.14 14.51
CA LEU A 302 14.81 2.51 14.12
C LEU A 302 14.90 3.81 13.30
N GLY A 303 13.79 4.53 13.15
CA GLY A 303 13.73 5.71 12.30
C GLY A 303 13.96 5.39 10.82
N ALA A 304 14.54 6.33 10.08
CA ALA A 304 14.77 6.16 8.65
C ALA A 304 15.57 4.89 8.28
N ARG A 305 16.48 4.45 9.15
CA ARG A 305 17.24 3.20 8.96
C ARG A 305 16.38 1.93 9.05
N GLY A 306 15.24 2.01 9.73
CA GLY A 306 14.33 0.88 9.91
C GLY A 306 13.78 0.35 8.60
N ALA A 307 13.49 1.23 7.64
CA ALA A 307 12.98 0.80 6.34
C ALA A 307 13.99 -0.08 5.59
N ALA A 308 15.27 0.34 5.56
CA ALA A 308 16.36 -0.45 4.94
C ALA A 308 16.58 -1.77 5.67
N HIS A 309 16.50 -1.77 7.01
CA HIS A 309 16.65 -2.97 7.82
C HIS A 309 15.52 -3.98 7.57
N ALA A 310 14.27 -3.50 7.48
CA ALA A 310 13.14 -4.37 7.14
C ALA A 310 13.29 -5.01 5.74
N HIS A 311 13.70 -4.22 4.75
CA HIS A 311 13.99 -4.73 3.41
C HIS A 311 15.07 -5.81 3.44
N TYR A 312 16.18 -5.53 4.13
CA TYR A 312 17.30 -6.48 4.24
C TYR A 312 16.84 -7.82 4.85
N ILE A 313 16.14 -7.80 5.99
CA ILE A 313 15.67 -9.03 6.65
C ILE A 313 14.73 -9.82 5.72
N ILE A 314 13.75 -9.15 5.11
CA ILE A 314 12.76 -9.82 4.25
C ILE A 314 13.46 -10.46 3.04
N LYS A 315 14.39 -9.74 2.42
CA LYS A 315 15.14 -10.22 1.28
C LYS A 315 16.02 -11.41 1.64
N ASP A 316 16.79 -11.32 2.73
CA ASP A 316 17.67 -12.37 3.24
C ASP A 316 16.88 -13.65 3.58
N GLU A 317 15.70 -13.52 4.22
CA GLU A 317 14.83 -14.67 4.49
C GLU A 317 14.34 -15.35 3.21
N ILE A 318 14.02 -14.59 2.14
CA ILE A 318 13.62 -15.18 0.85
C ILE A 318 14.81 -15.93 0.23
N GLU A 319 15.99 -15.31 0.17
CA GLU A 319 17.21 -15.88 -0.39
C GLU A 319 17.58 -17.19 0.33
N ASN A 320 17.43 -17.25 1.64
CA ASN A 320 17.73 -18.44 2.45
C ASN A 320 16.71 -19.60 2.29
N ILE A 321 15.52 -19.34 1.76
CA ILE A 321 14.49 -20.36 1.52
C ILE A 321 14.62 -20.97 0.13
N MET A 322 15.07 -20.19 -0.85
CA MET A 322 15.24 -20.59 -2.24
C MET A 322 16.48 -21.45 -2.44
#